data_155ff6c51da2db87b598cc800a799b61
#
_entry.id   155ff6c51da2db87b598cc800a799b61
#
_cell.length_a   1.000
_cell.length_b   1.000
_cell.length_c   1.000
_cell.angle_alpha   90.00
_cell.angle_beta   90.00
_cell.angle_gamma   90.00
#
_symmetry.space_group_name_H-M   'P 1'
#
loop_
_entity.id
_entity.type
_entity.pdbx_description
1 polymer ?
#
loop_
_entity_poly.entity_id
_entity_poly.type
_entity_poly.pdbx_seq_one_letter_code
_entity_poly.pdbx_strand_id
1 'polypeptide(L)'
;MILRYYIKTFGCQQNKADSERIAAAFEARGMKPAKGYQDANYIVINTCMVRQSAEDRVYGLVRNLAKLKINPPAGGQKLKIIITGCMVGVAHRDKTGKLLAKLKERMPEVDEFLPIEEVGFDNEPIRTNKTHAWIPISNGCNNFCTFCVVPFTRGREISRPFEDIIAEAKKLKEQGYKEITLLGQNVNSYGADLILGKENIQVMRDLPKTYFENSKFKIQNSKLQLKTKELKFNENLKLKIKNYKPVYVKHLGRYRIPTLFPYLLEEVAKLGFEKVDFISSNPWDFSDELIEVIAKYPNITRTIHLPVQSGDDNVLKRMNRWYSASDYISLISKIKNKIPNVKFTTDIIVGFCGETDEEFENTVKLCKKVGFEKAYIAMYSPRPMTAATKVMKDDIPYEVKKKRWTILENLINKKAN
;
A
#
# COMPACT_ATOMS: atom_id res chain seq x y z
N MET A 1 12.28 -13.36 35.55
CA MET A 1 12.36 -11.96 35.05
C MET A 1 11.51 -11.85 33.80
N ILE A 2 10.64 -10.83 33.70
CA ILE A 2 9.75 -10.65 32.54
C ILE A 2 10.55 -9.98 31.42
N LEU A 3 10.62 -10.64 30.25
CA LEU A 3 11.27 -10.10 29.08
C LEU A 3 10.47 -8.90 28.54
N ARG A 4 11.18 -7.89 28.01
CA ARG A 4 10.58 -6.67 27.46
C ARG A 4 10.96 -6.48 26.02
N TYR A 5 10.00 -5.97 25.23
CA TYR A 5 10.21 -5.63 23.82
C TYR A 5 9.99 -4.14 23.56
N TYR A 6 10.68 -3.60 22.57
CA TYR A 6 10.47 -2.26 22.04
C TYR A 6 10.37 -2.32 20.52
N ILE A 7 9.33 -1.68 19.94
CA ILE A 7 9.14 -1.65 18.49
C ILE A 7 9.38 -0.25 17.95
N LYS A 8 10.31 -0.13 17.02
CA LYS A 8 10.53 1.10 16.24
C LYS A 8 10.00 0.92 14.84
N THR A 9 8.99 1.71 14.49
CA THR A 9 8.35 1.65 13.17
C THR A 9 8.86 2.76 12.28
N PHE A 10 9.33 2.38 11.09
CA PHE A 10 9.59 3.28 9.97
C PHE A 10 8.61 2.94 8.86
N GLY A 11 7.97 3.96 8.25
CA GLY A 11 7.15 3.73 7.07
C GLY A 11 5.74 4.31 7.13
N CYS A 12 4.83 3.65 6.43
CA CYS A 12 3.45 4.06 6.23
C CYS A 12 2.50 3.51 7.32
N GLN A 13 1.22 3.79 7.16
CA GLN A 13 0.16 3.31 8.06
C GLN A 13 0.09 1.78 8.11
N GLN A 14 0.36 1.11 6.98
CA GLN A 14 0.46 -0.36 6.96
C GLN A 14 1.54 -0.88 7.92
N ASN A 15 2.74 -0.24 7.94
CA ASN A 15 3.77 -0.63 8.91
C ASN A 15 3.34 -0.38 10.36
N LYS A 16 2.54 0.66 10.63
CA LYS A 16 1.98 0.88 11.97
C LYS A 16 1.03 -0.25 12.38
N ALA A 17 0.11 -0.62 11.49
CA ALA A 17 -0.80 -1.74 11.73
C ALA A 17 -0.05 -3.07 11.89
N ASP A 18 1.01 -3.30 11.10
CA ASP A 18 1.88 -4.46 11.28
C ASP A 18 2.54 -4.45 12.66
N SER A 19 3.00 -3.29 13.13
CA SER A 19 3.64 -3.16 14.46
C SER A 19 2.67 -3.44 15.62
N GLU A 20 1.38 -3.09 15.49
CA GLU A 20 0.35 -3.43 16.46
C GLU A 20 0.15 -4.97 16.58
N ARG A 21 0.27 -5.69 15.45
CA ARG A 21 0.22 -7.16 15.43
C ARG A 21 1.51 -7.79 15.98
N ILE A 22 2.66 -7.22 15.63
CA ILE A 22 3.95 -7.63 16.20
C ILE A 22 3.91 -7.52 17.72
N ALA A 23 3.40 -6.41 18.25
CA ALA A 23 3.23 -6.23 19.69
C ALA A 23 2.38 -7.35 20.30
N ALA A 24 1.24 -7.66 19.69
CA ALA A 24 0.37 -8.75 20.14
C ALA A 24 1.08 -10.11 20.16
N ALA A 25 1.88 -10.41 19.13
CA ALA A 25 2.66 -11.65 19.07
C ALA A 25 3.73 -11.74 20.18
N PHE A 26 4.33 -10.62 20.58
CA PHE A 26 5.27 -10.59 21.70
C PHE A 26 4.56 -10.72 23.05
N GLU A 27 3.42 -10.07 23.23
CA GLU A 27 2.64 -10.19 24.48
C GLU A 27 2.02 -11.57 24.66
N ALA A 28 1.60 -12.23 23.58
CA ALA A 28 1.14 -13.61 23.60
C ALA A 28 2.25 -14.59 24.08
N ARG A 29 3.53 -14.20 23.94
CA ARG A 29 4.69 -14.94 24.48
C ARG A 29 5.05 -14.52 25.91
N GLY A 30 4.20 -13.75 26.61
CA GLY A 30 4.42 -13.30 27.98
C GLY A 30 5.38 -12.11 28.12
N MET A 31 5.79 -11.46 27.04
CA MET A 31 6.64 -10.28 27.08
C MET A 31 5.81 -9.02 27.37
N LYS A 32 6.47 -7.98 27.90
CA LYS A 32 5.84 -6.68 28.15
C LYS A 32 6.51 -5.57 27.34
N PRO A 33 5.80 -4.49 26.97
CA PRO A 33 6.39 -3.37 26.29
C PRO A 33 7.42 -2.67 27.20
N ALA A 34 8.55 -2.26 26.59
CA ALA A 34 9.56 -1.42 27.20
C ALA A 34 9.27 0.06 26.93
N LYS A 35 9.71 0.95 27.83
CA LYS A 35 9.58 2.41 27.64
C LYS A 35 10.56 2.97 26.60
N GLY A 36 11.69 2.29 26.42
CA GLY A 36 12.73 2.71 25.48
C GLY A 36 13.71 1.58 25.16
N TYR A 37 14.71 1.89 24.36
CA TYR A 37 15.74 0.92 23.95
C TYR A 37 16.54 0.36 25.12
N GLN A 38 16.80 1.17 26.17
CA GLN A 38 17.59 0.78 27.32
C GLN A 38 16.89 -0.25 28.21
N ASP A 39 15.55 -0.29 28.17
CA ASP A 39 14.74 -1.18 29.01
C ASP A 39 14.33 -2.45 28.28
N ALA A 40 14.75 -2.62 27.02
CA ALA A 40 14.29 -3.70 26.15
C ALA A 40 15.30 -4.85 26.07
N ASN A 41 14.79 -6.08 26.12
CA ASN A 41 15.52 -7.30 25.78
C ASN A 41 15.43 -7.62 24.28
N TYR A 42 14.34 -7.20 23.64
CA TYR A 42 14.09 -7.36 22.23
C TYR A 42 13.78 -5.99 21.61
N ILE A 43 14.56 -5.59 20.62
CA ILE A 43 14.27 -4.40 19.82
C ILE A 43 13.88 -4.84 18.42
N VAL A 44 12.63 -4.56 18.03
CA VAL A 44 12.11 -4.86 16.71
C VAL A 44 12.08 -3.58 15.88
N ILE A 45 12.71 -3.60 14.73
CA ILE A 45 12.72 -2.48 13.77
C ILE A 45 11.85 -2.87 12.58
N ASN A 46 10.64 -2.32 12.52
CA ASN A 46 9.75 -2.51 11.38
C ASN A 46 10.09 -1.46 10.32
N THR A 47 10.53 -1.92 9.14
CA THR A 47 11.20 -1.11 8.12
C THR A 47 10.31 -0.80 6.93
N CYS A 48 10.60 0.34 6.29
CA CYS A 48 10.07 0.75 4.99
C CYS A 48 11.19 0.71 3.94
N MET A 49 10.81 0.44 2.68
CA MET A 49 11.73 0.47 1.54
C MET A 49 11.23 1.35 0.40
N VAL A 50 10.21 2.17 0.64
CA VAL A 50 9.67 3.09 -0.37
C VAL A 50 10.57 4.31 -0.55
N ARG A 51 11.19 4.79 0.54
CA ARG A 51 12.04 5.99 0.52
C ARG A 51 13.45 5.68 1.03
N GLN A 52 14.48 6.17 0.33
CA GLN A 52 15.89 6.01 0.73
C GLN A 52 16.15 6.50 2.14
N SER A 53 15.64 7.69 2.48
CA SER A 53 15.82 8.27 3.81
C SER A 53 15.27 7.40 4.97
N ALA A 54 14.34 6.48 4.68
CA ALA A 54 13.87 5.53 5.69
C ALA A 54 14.89 4.41 5.90
N GLU A 55 15.50 3.91 4.83
CA GLU A 55 16.58 2.92 4.91
C GLU A 55 17.80 3.47 5.64
N ASP A 56 18.24 4.69 5.30
CA ASP A 56 19.42 5.32 5.92
C ASP A 56 19.23 5.48 7.44
N ARG A 57 18.00 5.83 7.87
CA ARG A 57 17.66 5.90 9.29
C ARG A 57 17.71 4.54 9.99
N VAL A 58 17.35 3.44 9.29
CA VAL A 58 17.47 2.08 9.85
C VAL A 58 18.93 1.73 10.09
N TYR A 59 19.80 1.94 9.09
CA TYR A 59 21.24 1.68 9.26
C TYR A 59 21.86 2.51 10.40
N GLY A 60 21.51 3.80 10.49
CA GLY A 60 21.97 4.66 11.59
C GLY A 60 21.50 4.16 12.94
N LEU A 61 20.22 3.74 13.05
CA LEU A 61 19.69 3.20 14.30
C LEU A 61 20.41 1.91 14.71
N VAL A 62 20.59 0.96 13.80
CA VAL A 62 21.26 -0.33 14.11
C VAL A 62 22.66 -0.11 14.66
N ARG A 63 23.47 0.80 14.04
CA ARG A 63 24.79 1.18 14.54
C ARG A 63 24.76 1.74 15.97
N ASN A 64 23.73 2.55 16.29
CA ASN A 64 23.58 3.08 17.63
C ASN A 64 23.16 1.99 18.65
N LEU A 65 22.30 1.06 18.24
CA LEU A 65 21.88 -0.05 19.08
C LEU A 65 23.01 -1.08 19.32
N ALA A 66 23.95 -1.22 18.40
CA ALA A 66 25.14 -2.04 18.57
C ALA A 66 25.93 -1.64 19.82
N LYS A 67 26.00 -0.33 20.11
CA LYS A 67 26.67 0.18 21.32
C LYS A 67 26.00 -0.32 22.62
N LEU A 68 24.66 -0.51 22.58
CA LEU A 68 23.91 -1.06 23.72
C LEU A 68 24.15 -2.56 23.93
N LYS A 69 24.53 -3.29 22.85
CA LYS A 69 24.94 -4.70 22.99
C LYS A 69 26.28 -4.88 23.70
N ILE A 70 27.21 -3.93 23.50
CA ILE A 70 28.54 -3.93 24.13
C ILE A 70 28.44 -3.58 25.62
N ASN A 71 27.58 -2.60 25.94
CA ASN A 71 27.30 -2.15 27.30
C ASN A 71 25.82 -2.40 27.62
N PRO A 72 25.42 -3.63 27.96
CA PRO A 72 24.01 -3.95 28.19
C PRO A 72 23.45 -3.14 29.37
N PRO A 73 22.15 -2.78 29.29
CA PRO A 73 21.46 -2.13 30.40
C PRO A 73 21.54 -2.96 31.68
N ALA A 74 21.41 -2.31 32.84
CA ALA A 74 21.50 -2.93 34.15
C ALA A 74 20.61 -4.19 34.22
N GLY A 75 21.24 -5.37 34.45
CA GLY A 75 20.57 -6.66 34.54
C GLY A 75 21.17 -7.78 33.70
N GLY A 76 22.20 -7.52 32.87
CA GLY A 76 23.02 -8.58 32.23
C GLY A 76 22.32 -9.41 31.15
N GLN A 77 21.08 -9.08 30.73
CA GLN A 77 20.37 -9.85 29.73
C GLN A 77 20.81 -9.42 28.31
N LYS A 78 21.04 -10.42 27.45
CA LYS A 78 21.47 -10.25 26.09
C LYS A 78 20.40 -9.54 25.25
N LEU A 79 20.71 -8.33 24.75
CA LEU A 79 19.85 -7.60 23.83
C LEU A 79 19.78 -8.30 22.47
N LYS A 80 18.58 -8.52 21.96
CA LYS A 80 18.31 -9.01 20.60
C LYS A 80 17.74 -7.91 19.71
N ILE A 81 18.31 -7.74 18.52
CA ILE A 81 17.86 -6.82 17.49
C ILE A 81 17.24 -7.62 16.35
N ILE A 82 15.97 -7.37 16.08
CA ILE A 82 15.20 -8.01 15.01
C ILE A 82 14.81 -6.95 13.99
N ILE A 83 15.07 -7.21 12.72
CA ILE A 83 14.58 -6.37 11.63
C ILE A 83 13.47 -7.09 10.87
N THR A 84 12.39 -6.37 10.57
CA THR A 84 11.25 -6.86 9.79
C THR A 84 10.72 -5.78 8.85
N GLY A 85 9.63 -6.06 8.14
CA GLY A 85 8.98 -5.12 7.24
C GLY A 85 9.50 -5.17 5.80
N CYS A 86 9.29 -4.09 5.07
CA CYS A 86 9.51 -4.07 3.61
C CYS A 86 10.96 -4.39 3.20
N MET A 87 11.96 -3.95 3.97
CA MET A 87 13.38 -4.22 3.67
C MET A 87 13.69 -5.71 3.73
N VAL A 88 13.19 -6.40 4.74
CA VAL A 88 13.37 -7.84 4.87
C VAL A 88 12.52 -8.60 3.84
N GLY A 89 11.29 -8.13 3.60
CA GLY A 89 10.41 -8.74 2.61
C GLY A 89 11.01 -8.81 1.21
N VAL A 90 11.68 -7.74 0.73
CA VAL A 90 12.35 -7.78 -0.58
C VAL A 90 13.56 -8.71 -0.57
N ALA A 91 14.32 -8.76 0.52
CA ALA A 91 15.49 -9.61 0.65
C ALA A 91 15.13 -11.10 0.65
N HIS A 92 14.02 -11.47 1.30
CA HIS A 92 13.51 -12.85 1.29
C HIS A 92 12.91 -13.27 -0.05
N ARG A 93 12.34 -12.34 -0.82
CA ARG A 93 11.80 -12.62 -2.16
C ARG A 93 12.84 -12.58 -3.26
N ASP A 94 14.06 -12.14 -2.96
CA ASP A 94 15.19 -12.23 -3.87
C ASP A 94 15.68 -13.68 -3.94
N LYS A 95 15.29 -14.40 -4.99
CA LYS A 95 15.66 -15.79 -5.24
C LYS A 95 17.17 -16.02 -5.33
N THR A 96 17.96 -14.96 -5.56
CA THR A 96 19.43 -15.06 -5.62
C THR A 96 20.08 -15.05 -4.24
N GLY A 97 19.35 -14.66 -3.20
CA GLY A 97 19.86 -14.50 -1.84
C GLY A 97 20.82 -13.32 -1.64
N LYS A 98 21.19 -12.61 -2.72
CA LYS A 98 22.19 -11.53 -2.68
C LYS A 98 21.76 -10.36 -1.81
N LEU A 99 20.46 -9.99 -1.84
CA LEU A 99 19.96 -8.89 -1.02
C LEU A 99 20.00 -9.22 0.45
N LEU A 100 19.66 -10.44 0.85
CA LEU A 100 19.74 -10.85 2.26
C LEU A 100 21.18 -10.90 2.74
N ALA A 101 22.09 -11.45 1.93
CA ALA A 101 23.52 -11.46 2.24
C ALA A 101 24.06 -10.04 2.43
N LYS A 102 23.71 -9.11 1.55
CA LYS A 102 24.09 -7.69 1.65
C LYS A 102 23.52 -7.01 2.91
N LEU A 103 22.29 -7.34 3.31
CA LEU A 103 21.72 -6.81 4.55
C LEU A 103 22.50 -7.32 5.78
N LYS A 104 22.84 -8.62 5.83
CA LYS A 104 23.62 -9.21 6.91
C LYS A 104 25.03 -8.63 6.99
N GLU A 105 25.66 -8.40 5.85
CA GLU A 105 26.99 -7.76 5.77
C GLU A 105 26.94 -6.30 6.29
N ARG A 106 25.91 -5.53 5.92
CA ARG A 106 25.78 -4.14 6.33
C ARG A 106 25.30 -3.93 7.76
N MET A 107 24.69 -4.94 8.35
CA MET A 107 24.11 -4.92 9.71
C MET A 107 24.46 -6.22 10.45
N PRO A 108 25.75 -6.50 10.70
CA PRO A 108 26.18 -7.73 11.37
C PRO A 108 25.68 -7.84 12.81
N GLU A 109 25.28 -6.72 13.41
CA GLU A 109 24.77 -6.67 14.80
C GLU A 109 23.32 -7.14 14.94
N VAL A 110 22.60 -7.31 13.81
CA VAL A 110 21.23 -7.80 13.80
C VAL A 110 21.21 -9.31 14.04
N ASP A 111 20.41 -9.73 15.02
CA ASP A 111 20.30 -11.15 15.36
C ASP A 111 19.36 -11.90 14.41
N GLU A 112 18.30 -11.21 13.93
CA GLU A 112 17.27 -11.85 13.12
C GLU A 112 16.68 -10.91 12.08
N PHE A 113 16.53 -11.42 10.83
CA PHE A 113 15.81 -10.77 9.73
C PHE A 113 14.53 -11.55 9.49
N LEU A 114 13.41 -11.07 10.03
CA LEU A 114 12.13 -11.77 10.06
C LEU A 114 11.19 -11.22 8.97
N PRO A 115 10.75 -12.02 8.00
CA PRO A 115 9.75 -11.62 7.03
C PRO A 115 8.45 -11.16 7.69
N ILE A 116 7.81 -10.16 7.13
CA ILE A 116 6.58 -9.59 7.72
C ILE A 116 5.43 -10.60 7.74
N GLU A 117 5.42 -11.57 6.83
CA GLU A 117 4.42 -12.63 6.74
C GLU A 117 4.48 -13.61 7.93
N GLU A 118 5.64 -13.75 8.54
CA GLU A 118 5.85 -14.63 9.70
C GLU A 118 5.39 -13.98 11.01
N VAL A 119 5.06 -12.68 10.96
CA VAL A 119 4.77 -11.91 12.16
C VAL A 119 3.28 -11.52 12.23
N GLY A 120 2.50 -12.39 12.86
CA GLY A 120 1.32 -11.96 13.59
C GLY A 120 0.06 -11.54 12.82
N PHE A 121 -0.26 -12.17 11.66
CA PHE A 121 -1.61 -12.01 11.13
C PHE A 121 -2.69 -12.73 11.96
N ASP A 122 -2.29 -13.72 12.75
CA ASP A 122 -3.18 -14.56 13.56
C ASP A 122 -3.50 -13.97 14.93
N ASN A 123 -2.81 -12.90 15.33
CA ASN A 123 -3.03 -12.26 16.63
C ASN A 123 -3.89 -11.00 16.49
N GLU A 124 -4.79 -10.84 17.45
CA GLU A 124 -5.54 -9.59 17.57
C GLU A 124 -4.58 -8.44 17.87
N PRO A 125 -4.62 -7.33 17.08
CA PRO A 125 -3.62 -6.28 17.23
C PRO A 125 -3.79 -5.49 18.54
N ILE A 126 -2.68 -5.16 19.18
CA ILE A 126 -2.66 -4.24 20.32
C ILE A 126 -2.69 -2.82 19.78
N ARG A 127 -3.83 -2.17 19.94
CA ARG A 127 -4.04 -0.84 19.39
C ARG A 127 -3.27 0.22 20.14
N THR A 128 -2.58 1.06 19.40
CA THR A 128 -1.81 2.19 19.96
C THR A 128 -2.66 3.45 20.15
N ASN A 129 -3.78 3.58 19.41
CA ASN A 129 -4.73 4.67 19.53
C ASN A 129 -6.04 4.14 20.12
N LYS A 130 -6.68 4.91 21.00
CA LYS A 130 -7.93 4.53 21.69
C LYS A 130 -9.21 4.90 20.94
N THR A 131 -9.12 5.79 19.96
CA THR A 131 -10.28 6.31 19.22
C THR A 131 -10.27 5.99 17.74
N HIS A 132 -9.10 5.66 17.19
CA HIS A 132 -8.88 5.36 15.78
C HIS A 132 -8.16 4.02 15.61
N ALA A 133 -8.64 3.18 14.68
CA ALA A 133 -8.03 1.89 14.38
C ALA A 133 -7.66 1.73 12.89
N TRP A 134 -6.50 1.10 12.64
CA TRP A 134 -6.07 0.67 11.33
C TRP A 134 -6.57 -0.75 11.07
N ILE A 135 -7.33 -0.96 10.00
CA ILE A 135 -7.80 -2.29 9.61
C ILE A 135 -7.18 -2.66 8.25
N PRO A 136 -6.08 -3.45 8.22
CA PRO A 136 -5.58 -4.01 6.97
C PRO A 136 -6.62 -4.94 6.36
N ILE A 137 -7.02 -4.66 5.12
CA ILE A 137 -7.97 -5.49 4.36
C ILE A 137 -7.27 -6.42 3.35
N SER A 138 -6.07 -6.01 2.90
CA SER A 138 -5.22 -6.80 2.01
C SER A 138 -3.75 -6.51 2.26
N ASN A 139 -2.89 -7.42 1.81
CA ASN A 139 -1.44 -7.26 1.77
C ASN A 139 -0.91 -7.58 0.37
N GLY A 140 0.15 -6.87 -0.07
CA GLY A 140 0.71 -7.03 -1.42
C GLY A 140 -0.05 -6.26 -2.49
N CYS A 141 0.45 -6.31 -3.74
CA CYS A 141 -0.15 -5.58 -4.87
C CYS A 141 0.21 -6.23 -6.21
N ASN A 142 -0.77 -6.30 -7.11
CA ASN A 142 -0.63 -6.88 -8.45
C ASN A 142 -0.46 -5.84 -9.58
N ASN A 143 -0.36 -4.54 -9.28
CA ASN A 143 -0.34 -3.48 -10.30
C ASN A 143 0.99 -3.35 -11.05
N PHE A 144 2.12 -3.77 -10.47
CA PHE A 144 3.44 -3.75 -11.10
C PHE A 144 3.84 -2.42 -11.76
N CYS A 145 3.50 -1.29 -11.14
CA CYS A 145 4.04 0.00 -11.55
C CYS A 145 5.57 -0.09 -11.60
N THR A 146 6.20 0.43 -12.66
CA THR A 146 7.63 0.17 -12.95
C THR A 146 8.59 0.68 -11.87
N PHE A 147 8.19 1.70 -11.12
CA PHE A 147 8.95 2.29 -10.02
C PHE A 147 8.70 1.62 -8.67
N CYS A 148 7.66 0.79 -8.56
CA CYS A 148 7.12 0.38 -7.27
C CYS A 148 7.76 -0.92 -6.77
N VAL A 149 8.26 -0.88 -5.54
CA VAL A 149 8.89 -2.02 -4.88
C VAL A 149 7.88 -2.91 -4.13
N VAL A 150 6.64 -2.48 -3.96
CA VAL A 150 5.62 -3.19 -3.16
C VAL A 150 5.41 -4.65 -3.56
N PRO A 151 5.27 -5.03 -4.86
CA PRO A 151 5.13 -6.43 -5.24
C PRO A 151 6.32 -7.31 -4.81
N PHE A 152 7.48 -6.71 -4.64
CA PHE A 152 8.71 -7.38 -4.24
C PHE A 152 8.93 -7.38 -2.73
N THR A 153 8.32 -6.44 -2.00
CA THR A 153 8.44 -6.36 -0.54
C THR A 153 7.32 -7.09 0.18
N ARG A 154 6.07 -6.93 -0.29
CA ARG A 154 4.86 -7.48 0.32
C ARG A 154 4.22 -8.62 -0.47
N GLY A 155 4.77 -8.91 -1.65
CA GLY A 155 4.30 -10.00 -2.50
C GLY A 155 3.06 -9.67 -3.31
N ARG A 156 2.41 -10.74 -3.78
CA ARG A 156 1.14 -10.68 -4.47
C ARG A 156 0.04 -10.25 -3.51
N GLU A 157 -0.99 -9.63 -4.07
CA GLU A 157 -2.16 -9.25 -3.29
C GLU A 157 -2.86 -10.47 -2.69
N ILE A 158 -3.08 -10.41 -1.40
CA ILE A 158 -3.83 -11.39 -0.61
C ILE A 158 -4.82 -10.60 0.22
N SER A 159 -6.10 -10.83 -0.04
CA SER A 159 -7.21 -10.21 0.68
C SER A 159 -7.53 -11.00 1.95
N ARG A 160 -7.85 -10.30 3.03
CA ARG A 160 -8.43 -10.91 4.22
C ARG A 160 -9.89 -11.31 3.93
N PRO A 161 -10.40 -12.38 4.57
CA PRO A 161 -11.81 -12.74 4.46
C PRO A 161 -12.72 -11.56 4.80
N PHE A 162 -13.80 -11.41 4.05
CA PHE A 162 -14.74 -10.30 4.19
C PHE A 162 -15.35 -10.26 5.60
N GLU A 163 -15.78 -11.41 6.08
CA GLU A 163 -16.43 -11.58 7.38
C GLU A 163 -15.50 -11.25 8.54
N ASP A 164 -14.21 -11.57 8.42
CA ASP A 164 -13.20 -11.29 9.46
C ASP A 164 -12.98 -9.79 9.63
N ILE A 165 -13.01 -9.04 8.52
CA ILE A 165 -12.87 -7.58 8.55
C ILE A 165 -14.12 -6.95 9.18
N ILE A 166 -15.31 -7.43 8.83
CA ILE A 166 -16.56 -6.94 9.42
C ILE A 166 -16.64 -7.29 10.91
N ALA A 167 -16.23 -8.49 11.31
CA ALA A 167 -16.19 -8.89 12.72
C ALA A 167 -15.22 -8.00 13.53
N GLU A 168 -14.02 -7.75 13.00
CA GLU A 168 -13.05 -6.82 13.62
C GLU A 168 -13.63 -5.41 13.75
N ALA A 169 -14.27 -4.89 12.68
CA ALA A 169 -14.87 -3.57 12.71
C ALA A 169 -16.02 -3.47 13.73
N LYS A 170 -16.91 -4.48 13.84
CA LYS A 170 -17.96 -4.55 14.86
C LYS A 170 -17.39 -4.49 16.27
N LYS A 171 -16.39 -5.35 16.54
CA LYS A 171 -15.71 -5.39 17.84
C LYS A 171 -15.10 -4.05 18.23
N LEU A 172 -14.44 -3.37 17.27
CA LEU A 172 -13.90 -2.02 17.49
C LEU A 172 -15.02 -1.01 17.81
N LYS A 173 -16.15 -1.09 17.13
CA LYS A 173 -17.29 -0.22 17.43
C LYS A 173 -17.84 -0.44 18.84
N GLU A 174 -17.99 -1.70 19.25
CA GLU A 174 -18.41 -2.11 20.60
C GLU A 174 -17.42 -1.62 21.67
N GLN A 175 -16.11 -1.60 21.37
CA GLN A 175 -15.06 -1.07 22.22
C GLN A 175 -15.02 0.48 22.27
N GLY A 176 -15.91 1.17 21.56
CA GLY A 176 -16.01 2.64 21.58
C GLY A 176 -15.07 3.37 20.61
N TYR A 177 -14.46 2.69 19.65
CA TYR A 177 -13.70 3.36 18.61
C TYR A 177 -14.59 4.24 17.75
N LYS A 178 -14.10 5.44 17.45
CA LYS A 178 -14.85 6.47 16.70
C LYS A 178 -14.51 6.46 15.21
N GLU A 179 -13.26 6.19 14.90
CA GLU A 179 -12.73 6.26 13.53
C GLU A 179 -12.00 4.98 13.16
N ILE A 180 -12.14 4.57 11.91
CA ILE A 180 -11.36 3.48 11.33
C ILE A 180 -10.82 3.86 9.95
N THR A 181 -9.69 3.28 9.60
CA THR A 181 -9.12 3.38 8.26
C THR A 181 -8.84 2.00 7.69
N LEU A 182 -9.46 1.69 6.56
CA LEU A 182 -9.19 0.48 5.79
C LEU A 182 -7.88 0.63 5.02
N LEU A 183 -6.97 -0.31 5.22
CA LEU A 183 -5.63 -0.27 4.65
C LEU A 183 -5.41 -1.39 3.64
N GLY A 184 -4.80 -1.05 2.51
CA GLY A 184 -4.27 -1.99 1.52
C GLY A 184 -3.12 -1.35 0.76
N GLN A 185 -2.61 -2.04 -0.25
CA GLN A 185 -1.65 -1.49 -1.21
C GLN A 185 -2.35 -1.04 -2.51
N ASN A 186 -3.55 -1.58 -2.74
CA ASN A 186 -4.58 -1.11 -3.65
C ASN A 186 -5.93 -1.59 -3.10
N VAL A 187 -6.61 -0.74 -2.34
CA VAL A 187 -7.88 -1.14 -1.71
C VAL A 187 -8.99 -1.40 -2.73
N ASN A 188 -8.92 -0.77 -3.90
CA ASN A 188 -9.96 -0.88 -4.93
C ASN A 188 -10.04 -2.27 -5.56
N SER A 189 -8.96 -3.08 -5.52
CA SER A 189 -8.94 -4.46 -6.01
C SER A 189 -9.27 -5.50 -4.94
N TYR A 190 -9.60 -5.08 -3.71
CA TYR A 190 -9.89 -5.98 -2.60
C TYR A 190 -10.90 -7.06 -2.98
N GLY A 191 -10.59 -8.30 -2.64
CA GLY A 191 -11.46 -9.46 -2.84
C GLY A 191 -11.35 -10.13 -4.20
N ALA A 192 -10.54 -9.61 -5.14
CA ALA A 192 -10.35 -10.25 -6.44
C ALA A 192 -9.83 -11.68 -6.32
N ASP A 193 -8.86 -11.91 -5.46
CA ASP A 193 -8.30 -13.23 -5.16
C ASP A 193 -9.28 -14.15 -4.42
N LEU A 194 -10.14 -13.59 -3.59
CA LEU A 194 -11.19 -14.36 -2.91
C LEU A 194 -12.24 -14.88 -3.90
N ILE A 195 -12.60 -14.07 -4.90
CA ILE A 195 -13.60 -14.42 -5.92
C ILE A 195 -13.02 -15.36 -6.97
N LEU A 196 -11.83 -15.05 -7.48
CA LEU A 196 -11.21 -15.80 -8.58
C LEU A 196 -10.45 -17.04 -8.12
N GLY A 197 -10.01 -17.07 -6.85
CA GLY A 197 -9.02 -18.03 -6.34
C GLY A 197 -7.58 -17.57 -6.65
N LYS A 198 -6.64 -17.97 -5.79
CA LYS A 198 -5.23 -17.58 -5.91
C LYS A 198 -4.57 -18.09 -7.20
N GLU A 199 -4.97 -19.26 -7.65
CA GLU A 199 -4.48 -19.91 -8.87
C GLU A 199 -4.85 -19.10 -10.12
N ASN A 200 -6.06 -18.58 -10.16
CA ASN A 200 -6.59 -17.86 -11.33
C ASN A 200 -5.98 -16.48 -11.52
N ILE A 201 -5.50 -15.84 -10.45
CA ILE A 201 -4.73 -14.59 -10.55
C ILE A 201 -3.36 -14.85 -11.21
N GLN A 202 -2.79 -16.04 -11.06
CA GLN A 202 -1.56 -16.42 -11.77
C GLN A 202 -1.82 -16.69 -13.26
N VAL A 203 -2.92 -17.34 -13.61
CA VAL A 203 -3.30 -17.60 -15.01
C VAL A 203 -3.44 -16.29 -15.79
N MET A 204 -3.99 -15.23 -15.20
CA MET A 204 -4.08 -13.92 -15.84
C MET A 204 -2.69 -13.31 -16.16
N ARG A 205 -1.63 -13.72 -15.47
CA ARG A 205 -0.24 -13.30 -15.74
C ARG A 205 0.34 -14.00 -16.97
N ASP A 206 -0.02 -15.24 -17.20
CA ASP A 206 0.62 -16.13 -18.19
C ASP A 206 -0.16 -16.18 -19.52
N LEU A 207 -1.25 -15.42 -19.64
CA LEU A 207 -1.98 -15.29 -20.91
C LEU A 207 -1.08 -14.61 -21.96
N PRO A 208 -0.94 -15.19 -23.17
CA PRO A 208 -0.08 -14.67 -24.22
C PRO A 208 -0.44 -13.21 -24.58
N LYS A 209 0.54 -12.39 -24.86
CA LYS A 209 0.34 -11.00 -25.34
C LYS A 209 -0.60 -10.92 -26.55
N THR A 210 -0.52 -11.90 -27.45
CA THR A 210 -1.36 -12.05 -28.64
C THR A 210 -2.85 -12.20 -28.34
N TYR A 211 -3.20 -12.73 -27.16
CA TYR A 211 -4.62 -12.84 -26.75
C TYR A 211 -5.27 -11.47 -26.56
N PHE A 212 -4.47 -10.45 -26.29
CA PHE A 212 -4.92 -9.09 -26.00
C PHE A 212 -4.74 -8.11 -27.16
N GLU A 213 -3.78 -8.36 -28.06
CA GLU A 213 -3.49 -7.50 -29.22
C GLU A 213 -4.54 -7.62 -30.32
N ASN A 214 -5.19 -8.75 -30.45
CA ASN A 214 -6.23 -9.02 -31.46
C ASN A 214 -7.65 -8.65 -31.00
N SER A 215 -7.82 -8.10 -29.82
CA SER A 215 -9.15 -7.76 -29.32
C SER A 215 -9.58 -6.37 -29.81
N LYS A 216 -10.09 -6.29 -31.05
CA LYS A 216 -11.21 -5.40 -31.40
C LYS A 216 -12.45 -5.77 -30.55
N PHE A 217 -12.24 -6.24 -29.37
CA PHE A 217 -13.31 -6.63 -28.44
C PHE A 217 -13.89 -5.37 -27.81
N LYS A 218 -14.94 -4.85 -28.44
CA LYS A 218 -15.94 -4.07 -27.73
C LYS A 218 -16.36 -4.88 -26.51
N ILE A 219 -16.04 -4.34 -25.33
CA ILE A 219 -16.35 -4.93 -24.01
C ILE A 219 -17.87 -4.84 -23.81
N GLN A 220 -18.63 -5.58 -24.58
CA GLN A 220 -20.10 -5.67 -24.45
C GLN A 220 -20.59 -7.05 -24.04
N ASN A 221 -19.71 -8.04 -23.88
CA ASN A 221 -20.16 -9.40 -23.58
C ASN A 221 -19.50 -9.96 -22.32
N SER A 222 -20.28 -10.00 -21.26
CA SER A 222 -20.06 -10.81 -20.06
C SER A 222 -19.78 -12.30 -20.33
N LYS A 223 -20.08 -12.79 -21.52
CA LYS A 223 -19.83 -14.16 -21.97
C LYS A 223 -18.36 -14.51 -22.25
N LEU A 224 -17.48 -13.54 -22.44
CA LEU A 224 -16.05 -13.81 -22.69
C LEU A 224 -15.27 -14.15 -21.42
N GLN A 225 -15.77 -13.72 -20.27
CA GLN A 225 -15.22 -14.09 -18.96
C GLN A 225 -15.42 -15.59 -18.65
N LEU A 226 -16.35 -16.26 -19.34
CA LEU A 226 -16.71 -17.66 -19.14
C LEU A 226 -16.06 -18.63 -20.15
N LYS A 227 -15.33 -18.14 -21.17
CA LYS A 227 -14.72 -19.01 -22.19
C LYS A 227 -13.31 -19.48 -21.87
N THR A 228 -12.65 -18.94 -20.86
CA THR A 228 -11.52 -19.64 -20.25
C THR A 228 -12.10 -20.75 -19.37
N LYS A 229 -12.17 -21.94 -19.91
CA LYS A 229 -12.74 -23.15 -19.30
C LYS A 229 -12.18 -23.54 -17.92
N GLU A 230 -11.32 -22.72 -17.32
CA GLU A 230 -10.57 -23.02 -16.11
C GLU A 230 -10.70 -21.97 -14.98
N LEU A 231 -11.46 -20.89 -15.17
CA LEU A 231 -11.75 -19.98 -14.07
C LEU A 231 -12.83 -20.58 -13.16
N LYS A 232 -12.41 -21.46 -12.29
CA LYS A 232 -13.29 -21.96 -11.21
C LYS A 232 -13.52 -20.81 -10.23
N PHE A 233 -14.72 -20.22 -10.29
CA PHE A 233 -15.17 -19.36 -9.20
C PHE A 233 -15.13 -20.17 -7.90
N ASN A 234 -14.65 -19.56 -6.84
CA ASN A 234 -14.69 -20.19 -5.52
C ASN A 234 -16.16 -20.30 -5.08
N GLU A 235 -16.76 -21.47 -5.30
CA GLU A 235 -18.18 -21.74 -4.98
C GLU A 235 -18.49 -21.52 -3.50
N ASN A 236 -17.51 -21.73 -2.62
CA ASN A 236 -17.65 -21.46 -1.20
C ASN A 236 -17.84 -19.97 -0.89
N LEU A 237 -17.31 -19.06 -1.73
CA LEU A 237 -17.51 -17.64 -1.57
C LEU A 237 -18.92 -17.20 -1.99
N LYS A 238 -19.51 -17.85 -3.02
CA LYS A 238 -20.92 -17.63 -3.43
C LYS A 238 -21.91 -17.90 -2.30
N LEU A 239 -21.59 -18.83 -1.41
CA LEU A 239 -22.46 -19.22 -0.29
C LEU A 239 -22.39 -18.23 0.88
N LYS A 240 -21.25 -17.56 1.08
CA LYS A 240 -21.03 -16.63 2.21
C LYS A 240 -21.41 -15.19 1.89
N ILE A 241 -21.33 -14.79 0.61
CA ILE A 241 -21.68 -13.42 0.15
C ILE A 241 -22.96 -13.50 -0.71
N LYS A 242 -24.02 -14.02 -0.13
CA LYS A 242 -25.26 -14.43 -0.85
C LYS A 242 -25.95 -13.38 -1.71
N ASN A 243 -25.66 -12.08 -1.52
CA ASN A 243 -26.42 -11.00 -2.18
C ASN A 243 -25.53 -10.02 -2.97
N TYR A 244 -24.24 -10.27 -3.10
CA TYR A 244 -23.34 -9.33 -3.77
C TYR A 244 -23.07 -9.75 -5.23
N LYS A 245 -23.37 -8.85 -6.15
CA LYS A 245 -22.90 -8.98 -7.55
C LYS A 245 -21.49 -8.41 -7.62
N PRO A 246 -20.49 -9.16 -8.14
CA PRO A 246 -19.14 -8.62 -8.25
C PRO A 246 -19.11 -7.33 -9.05
N VAL A 247 -18.50 -6.29 -8.47
CA VAL A 247 -18.19 -5.04 -9.17
C VAL A 247 -16.92 -5.29 -9.96
N TYR A 248 -16.92 -4.98 -11.25
CA TYR A 248 -15.76 -5.20 -12.11
C TYR A 248 -15.02 -3.89 -12.36
N VAL A 249 -13.75 -3.86 -11.99
CA VAL A 249 -12.85 -2.75 -12.22
C VAL A 249 -11.83 -3.07 -13.31
N LYS A 250 -11.33 -2.05 -14.01
CA LYS A 250 -10.20 -2.21 -14.93
C LYS A 250 -8.94 -2.51 -14.12
N HIS A 251 -8.20 -3.52 -14.54
CA HIS A 251 -6.90 -3.82 -13.96
C HIS A 251 -5.84 -3.88 -15.05
N LEU A 252 -4.73 -3.19 -14.86
CA LEU A 252 -3.67 -3.03 -15.85
C LEU A 252 -4.18 -2.60 -17.24
N GLY A 253 -5.26 -1.80 -17.30
CA GLY A 253 -5.87 -1.28 -18.51
C GLY A 253 -6.44 -2.32 -19.49
N ARG A 254 -6.24 -3.59 -19.23
CA ARG A 254 -6.54 -4.71 -20.13
C ARG A 254 -7.57 -5.69 -19.58
N TYR A 255 -7.63 -5.82 -18.27
CA TYR A 255 -8.47 -6.81 -17.59
C TYR A 255 -9.59 -6.14 -16.82
N ARG A 256 -10.69 -6.84 -16.69
CA ARG A 256 -11.70 -6.53 -15.69
C ARG A 256 -11.61 -7.59 -14.61
N ILE A 257 -11.23 -7.16 -13.41
CA ILE A 257 -11.21 -8.03 -12.23
C ILE A 257 -12.40 -7.70 -11.35
N PRO A 258 -13.00 -8.71 -10.69
CA PRO A 258 -14.03 -8.46 -9.69
C PRO A 258 -13.41 -7.84 -8.45
N THR A 259 -14.17 -6.99 -7.75
CA THR A 259 -13.80 -6.44 -6.46
C THR A 259 -14.97 -6.49 -5.50
N LEU A 260 -14.68 -6.60 -4.21
CA LEU A 260 -15.64 -6.52 -3.11
C LEU A 260 -15.52 -5.18 -2.35
N PHE A 261 -14.60 -4.30 -2.73
CA PHE A 261 -14.32 -3.11 -1.95
C PHE A 261 -15.52 -2.17 -1.76
N PRO A 262 -16.34 -1.86 -2.77
CA PRO A 262 -17.53 -1.03 -2.56
C PRO A 262 -18.47 -1.60 -1.50
N TYR A 263 -18.69 -2.92 -1.52
CA TYR A 263 -19.54 -3.59 -0.54
C TYR A 263 -18.92 -3.61 0.86
N LEU A 264 -17.61 -3.87 0.95
CA LEU A 264 -16.91 -3.84 2.22
C LEU A 264 -17.01 -2.46 2.87
N LEU A 265 -16.77 -1.41 2.08
CA LEU A 265 -16.84 -0.04 2.54
C LEU A 265 -18.27 0.34 2.99
N GLU A 266 -19.28 -0.11 2.24
CA GLU A 266 -20.69 0.09 2.60
C GLU A 266 -21.03 -0.60 3.92
N GLU A 267 -20.70 -1.88 4.10
CA GLU A 267 -21.00 -2.63 5.32
C GLU A 267 -20.29 -2.01 6.55
N VAL A 268 -19.05 -1.59 6.37
CA VAL A 268 -18.31 -0.89 7.43
C VAL A 268 -18.92 0.46 7.76
N ALA A 269 -19.37 1.22 6.75
CA ALA A 269 -20.03 2.51 6.97
C ALA A 269 -21.35 2.38 7.76
N LYS A 270 -22.10 1.30 7.52
CA LYS A 270 -23.36 0.98 8.25
C LYS A 270 -23.14 0.73 9.75
N LEU A 271 -21.93 0.42 10.20
CA LEU A 271 -21.64 0.19 11.62
C LEU A 271 -21.68 1.49 12.44
N GLY A 272 -21.79 2.65 11.81
CA GLY A 272 -22.02 3.92 12.49
C GLY A 272 -20.79 4.51 13.17
N PHE A 273 -19.59 4.29 12.66
CA PHE A 273 -18.41 5.06 13.05
C PHE A 273 -18.58 6.54 12.74
N GLU A 274 -17.96 7.42 13.52
CA GLU A 274 -17.95 8.86 13.22
C GLU A 274 -17.22 9.14 11.91
N LYS A 275 -16.15 8.35 11.63
CA LYS A 275 -15.40 8.42 10.37
C LYS A 275 -14.92 7.05 9.91
N VAL A 276 -15.17 6.75 8.64
CA VAL A 276 -14.59 5.61 7.90
C VAL A 276 -13.68 6.16 6.82
N ASP A 277 -12.43 5.81 6.86
CA ASP A 277 -11.42 6.23 5.90
C ASP A 277 -10.84 5.02 5.16
N PHE A 278 -10.19 5.25 4.02
CA PHE A 278 -9.47 4.23 3.27
C PHE A 278 -8.27 4.85 2.53
N ILE A 279 -7.21 4.08 2.38
CA ILE A 279 -5.95 4.56 1.79
C ILE A 279 -5.46 3.62 0.72
N SER A 280 -4.77 4.17 -0.29
CA SER A 280 -4.15 3.46 -1.42
C SER A 280 -5.14 3.08 -2.52
N SER A 281 -5.92 4.05 -2.98
CA SER A 281 -6.74 3.91 -4.18
C SER A 281 -5.93 4.04 -5.47
N ASN A 282 -6.43 3.46 -6.53
CA ASN A 282 -5.86 3.57 -7.86
C ASN A 282 -6.88 4.21 -8.83
N PRO A 283 -6.48 5.17 -9.67
CA PRO A 283 -7.42 5.84 -10.57
C PRO A 283 -8.17 4.90 -11.52
N TRP A 284 -7.50 3.88 -12.08
CA TRP A 284 -8.16 2.96 -13.02
C TRP A 284 -9.08 1.93 -12.38
N ASP A 285 -8.96 1.71 -11.07
CA ASP A 285 -9.78 0.77 -10.30
C ASP A 285 -10.90 1.50 -9.52
N PHE A 286 -11.05 2.80 -9.67
CA PHE A 286 -12.05 3.59 -8.94
C PHE A 286 -13.39 3.49 -9.66
N SER A 287 -14.28 2.62 -9.20
CA SER A 287 -15.53 2.30 -9.87
C SER A 287 -16.67 3.28 -9.53
N ASP A 288 -17.71 3.26 -10.36
CA ASP A 288 -18.91 4.07 -10.15
C ASP A 288 -19.64 3.66 -8.88
N GLU A 289 -19.71 2.37 -8.60
CA GLU A 289 -20.32 1.84 -7.38
C GLU A 289 -19.57 2.33 -6.13
N LEU A 290 -18.25 2.46 -6.20
CA LEU A 290 -17.48 3.04 -5.11
C LEU A 290 -17.84 4.52 -4.90
N ILE A 291 -17.97 5.29 -5.98
CA ILE A 291 -18.40 6.70 -5.92
C ILE A 291 -19.79 6.81 -5.28
N GLU A 292 -20.72 5.94 -5.67
CA GLU A 292 -22.09 5.92 -5.13
C GLU A 292 -22.10 5.59 -3.62
N VAL A 293 -21.32 4.61 -3.19
CA VAL A 293 -21.19 4.27 -1.78
C VAL A 293 -20.63 5.45 -0.98
N ILE A 294 -19.56 6.10 -1.47
CA ILE A 294 -19.00 7.28 -0.80
C ILE A 294 -20.01 8.42 -0.74
N ALA A 295 -20.76 8.66 -1.80
CA ALA A 295 -21.78 9.71 -1.83
C ALA A 295 -22.92 9.43 -0.84
N LYS A 296 -23.36 8.18 -0.73
CA LYS A 296 -24.48 7.73 0.09
C LYS A 296 -24.23 7.83 1.60
N TYR A 297 -23.00 7.54 2.05
CA TYR A 297 -22.67 7.47 3.47
C TYR A 297 -21.84 8.67 3.92
N PRO A 298 -22.41 9.61 4.69
CA PRO A 298 -21.71 10.85 5.08
C PRO A 298 -20.54 10.63 6.03
N ASN A 299 -20.50 9.50 6.74
CA ASN A 299 -19.41 9.13 7.63
C ASN A 299 -18.18 8.55 6.88
N ILE A 300 -18.28 8.32 5.56
CA ILE A 300 -17.10 8.00 4.76
C ILE A 300 -16.33 9.29 4.45
N THR A 301 -15.01 9.24 4.52
CA THR A 301 -14.14 10.40 4.28
C THR A 301 -14.48 11.16 3.00
N ARG A 302 -14.42 12.50 3.07
CA ARG A 302 -14.52 13.40 1.91
C ARG A 302 -13.15 13.83 1.40
N THR A 303 -12.06 13.36 2.00
CA THR A 303 -10.69 13.56 1.51
C THR A 303 -10.19 12.27 0.91
N ILE A 304 -10.20 12.19 -0.41
CA ILE A 304 -9.82 10.98 -1.15
C ILE A 304 -8.35 11.06 -1.55
N HIS A 305 -7.56 10.06 -1.12
CA HIS A 305 -6.17 9.91 -1.57
C HIS A 305 -6.14 9.13 -2.88
N LEU A 306 -5.82 9.83 -3.99
CA LEU A 306 -5.84 9.26 -5.34
C LEU A 306 -4.53 9.58 -6.08
N PRO A 307 -3.51 8.74 -6.00
CA PRO A 307 -2.18 8.98 -6.55
C PRO A 307 -2.17 9.11 -8.07
N VAL A 308 -1.87 10.31 -8.60
CA VAL A 308 -1.74 10.54 -10.03
C VAL A 308 -0.37 10.16 -10.58
N GLN A 309 0.67 10.27 -9.78
CA GLN A 309 2.08 10.00 -10.06
C GLN A 309 2.73 10.98 -11.05
N SER A 310 2.11 11.27 -12.21
CA SER A 310 2.51 12.26 -13.20
C SER A 310 1.29 12.79 -13.92
N GLY A 311 1.40 13.97 -14.52
CA GLY A 311 0.37 14.58 -15.38
C GLY A 311 0.66 14.42 -16.88
N ASP A 312 1.65 13.63 -17.25
CA ASP A 312 2.02 13.39 -18.64
C ASP A 312 1.81 11.93 -19.04
N ASP A 313 1.19 11.71 -20.20
CA ASP A 313 0.79 10.39 -20.68
C ASP A 313 1.99 9.49 -21.00
N ASN A 314 3.11 10.05 -21.50
CA ASN A 314 4.30 9.27 -21.80
C ASN A 314 5.00 8.83 -20.51
N VAL A 315 5.06 9.71 -19.49
CA VAL A 315 5.58 9.37 -18.17
C VAL A 315 4.70 8.31 -17.53
N LEU A 316 3.38 8.47 -17.55
CA LEU A 316 2.42 7.48 -17.03
C LEU A 316 2.60 6.12 -17.71
N LYS A 317 2.78 6.10 -19.04
CA LYS A 317 3.05 4.88 -19.80
C LYS A 317 4.37 4.21 -19.37
N ARG A 318 5.46 4.99 -19.23
CA ARG A 318 6.75 4.49 -18.72
C ARG A 318 6.62 3.96 -17.27
N MET A 319 5.76 4.59 -16.46
CA MET A 319 5.44 4.15 -15.10
C MET A 319 4.53 2.90 -15.03
N ASN A 320 4.08 2.38 -16.18
CA ASN A 320 3.07 1.31 -16.27
C ASN A 320 1.76 1.70 -15.55
N ARG A 321 1.34 2.95 -15.76
CA ARG A 321 0.04 3.48 -15.29
C ARG A 321 -0.95 3.45 -16.46
N TRP A 322 -2.11 2.85 -16.24
CA TRP A 322 -3.07 2.50 -17.31
C TRP A 322 -4.23 3.51 -17.40
N TYR A 323 -3.91 4.77 -17.32
CA TYR A 323 -4.80 5.90 -17.55
C TYR A 323 -4.00 7.05 -18.13
N SER A 324 -4.68 7.93 -18.84
CA SER A 324 -4.14 9.20 -19.31
C SER A 324 -4.41 10.33 -18.30
N ALA A 325 -3.75 11.46 -18.48
CA ALA A 325 -4.04 12.69 -17.74
C ALA A 325 -5.51 13.10 -17.90
N SER A 326 -6.07 12.93 -19.10
CA SER A 326 -7.48 13.23 -19.40
C SER A 326 -8.43 12.28 -18.68
N ASP A 327 -8.14 10.98 -18.61
CA ASP A 327 -8.93 9.99 -17.85
C ASP A 327 -8.95 10.35 -16.36
N TYR A 328 -7.79 10.74 -15.82
CA TYR A 328 -7.69 11.16 -14.42
C TYR A 328 -8.54 12.40 -14.13
N ILE A 329 -8.45 13.43 -14.96
CA ILE A 329 -9.26 14.66 -14.82
C ILE A 329 -10.75 14.33 -14.92
N SER A 330 -11.14 13.46 -15.85
CA SER A 330 -12.53 13.02 -16.03
C SER A 330 -13.06 12.29 -14.78
N LEU A 331 -12.24 11.41 -14.19
CA LEU A 331 -12.57 10.74 -12.94
C LEU A 331 -12.75 11.74 -11.77
N ILE A 332 -11.81 12.68 -11.61
CA ILE A 332 -11.90 13.75 -10.60
C ILE A 332 -13.19 14.56 -10.78
N SER A 333 -13.53 14.95 -12.00
CA SER A 333 -14.75 15.70 -12.30
C SER A 333 -15.99 14.88 -11.96
N LYS A 334 -16.01 13.59 -12.30
CA LYS A 334 -17.11 12.68 -11.97
C LYS A 334 -17.32 12.57 -10.45
N ILE A 335 -16.23 12.39 -9.69
CA ILE A 335 -16.30 12.32 -8.25
C ILE A 335 -16.79 13.64 -7.64
N LYS A 336 -16.24 14.79 -8.10
CA LYS A 336 -16.68 16.12 -7.63
C LYS A 336 -18.19 16.38 -7.87
N ASN A 337 -18.69 15.93 -9.02
CA ASN A 337 -20.12 16.08 -9.34
C ASN A 337 -21.05 15.24 -8.46
N LYS A 338 -20.57 14.09 -7.98
CA LYS A 338 -21.37 13.17 -7.16
C LYS A 338 -21.21 13.38 -5.66
N ILE A 339 -20.04 13.84 -5.22
CA ILE A 339 -19.71 13.97 -3.80
C ILE A 339 -19.42 15.43 -3.47
N PRO A 340 -20.34 16.13 -2.81
CA PRO A 340 -20.13 17.52 -2.40
C PRO A 340 -18.93 17.67 -1.47
N ASN A 341 -18.19 18.78 -1.61
CA ASN A 341 -17.07 19.17 -0.76
C ASN A 341 -15.93 18.13 -0.73
N VAL A 342 -15.84 17.25 -1.75
CA VAL A 342 -14.73 16.27 -1.83
C VAL A 342 -13.42 16.99 -2.10
N LYS A 343 -12.40 16.59 -1.35
CA LYS A 343 -11.01 17.03 -1.48
C LYS A 343 -10.14 15.88 -1.97
N PHE A 344 -9.07 16.21 -2.68
CA PHE A 344 -8.15 15.20 -3.19
C PHE A 344 -6.75 15.43 -2.67
N THR A 345 -6.13 14.33 -2.22
CA THR A 345 -4.70 14.28 -1.98
C THR A 345 -4.06 13.30 -2.95
N THR A 346 -2.78 13.46 -3.26
CA THR A 346 -2.12 12.68 -4.31
C THR A 346 -0.65 12.40 -3.99
N ASP A 347 -0.08 11.40 -4.66
CA ASP A 347 1.37 11.20 -4.76
C ASP A 347 1.83 11.63 -6.16
N ILE A 348 2.99 12.27 -6.23
CA ILE A 348 3.65 12.67 -7.48
C ILE A 348 5.13 12.28 -7.40
N ILE A 349 5.65 11.69 -8.46
CA ILE A 349 7.07 11.38 -8.61
C ILE A 349 7.64 12.30 -9.67
N VAL A 350 8.60 13.16 -9.30
CA VAL A 350 9.31 14.04 -10.23
C VAL A 350 10.67 13.48 -10.61
N GLY A 351 11.11 13.76 -11.82
CA GLY A 351 12.40 13.29 -12.35
C GLY A 351 12.42 11.78 -12.55
N PHE A 352 11.31 11.19 -12.98
CA PHE A 352 11.27 9.80 -13.42
C PHE A 352 12.15 9.63 -14.68
N CYS A 353 12.66 8.43 -14.93
CA CYS A 353 13.55 8.12 -16.04
C CYS A 353 13.08 8.73 -17.36
N GLY A 354 13.92 9.56 -17.98
CA GLY A 354 13.65 10.23 -19.24
C GLY A 354 12.58 11.34 -19.18
N GLU A 355 12.18 11.82 -18.00
CA GLU A 355 11.19 12.90 -17.90
C GLU A 355 11.74 14.22 -18.43
N THR A 356 11.16 14.74 -19.51
CA THR A 356 11.53 16.04 -20.11
C THR A 356 10.94 17.21 -19.33
N ASP A 357 11.37 18.45 -19.65
CA ASP A 357 10.79 19.65 -19.04
C ASP A 357 9.34 19.86 -19.48
N GLU A 358 9.01 19.52 -20.72
CA GLU A 358 7.64 19.58 -21.25
C GLU A 358 6.72 18.59 -20.53
N GLU A 359 7.16 17.35 -20.33
CA GLU A 359 6.42 16.32 -19.59
C GLU A 359 6.21 16.73 -18.12
N PHE A 360 7.20 17.38 -17.51
CA PHE A 360 7.04 17.95 -16.16
C PHE A 360 6.03 19.10 -16.15
N GLU A 361 6.07 20.00 -17.14
CA GLU A 361 5.10 21.12 -17.25
C GLU A 361 3.67 20.60 -17.42
N ASN A 362 3.45 19.49 -18.12
CA ASN A 362 2.15 18.82 -18.18
C ASN A 362 1.67 18.35 -16.79
N THR A 363 2.58 17.89 -15.94
CA THR A 363 2.26 17.59 -14.55
C THR A 363 1.86 18.83 -13.76
N VAL A 364 2.56 19.96 -13.93
CA VAL A 364 2.21 21.24 -13.29
C VAL A 364 0.82 21.71 -13.73
N LYS A 365 0.51 21.66 -15.05
CA LYS A 365 -0.80 22.02 -15.61
C LYS A 365 -1.93 21.17 -15.01
N LEU A 366 -1.74 19.85 -14.91
CA LEU A 366 -2.71 18.95 -14.30
C LEU A 366 -2.94 19.32 -12.84
N CYS A 367 -1.88 19.56 -12.06
CA CYS A 367 -1.99 19.94 -10.65
C CYS A 367 -2.79 21.24 -10.46
N LYS A 368 -2.54 22.26 -11.30
CA LYS A 368 -3.32 23.52 -11.30
C LYS A 368 -4.80 23.26 -11.59
N LYS A 369 -5.10 22.41 -12.58
CA LYS A 369 -6.47 22.09 -13.00
C LYS A 369 -7.26 21.31 -11.94
N VAL A 370 -6.64 20.34 -11.28
CA VAL A 370 -7.27 19.49 -10.27
C VAL A 370 -7.48 20.24 -8.96
N GLY A 371 -6.48 21.04 -8.53
CA GLY A 371 -6.50 21.78 -7.27
C GLY A 371 -6.41 20.86 -6.07
N PHE A 372 -5.34 20.06 -5.96
CA PHE A 372 -5.13 19.17 -4.82
C PHE A 372 -5.06 19.92 -3.50
N GLU A 373 -5.65 19.34 -2.47
CA GLU A 373 -5.54 19.80 -1.08
C GLU A 373 -4.12 19.60 -0.55
N LYS A 374 -3.50 18.46 -0.92
CA LYS A 374 -2.13 18.12 -0.57
C LYS A 374 -1.53 17.15 -1.59
N ALA A 375 -0.25 17.30 -1.86
CA ALA A 375 0.53 16.33 -2.63
C ALA A 375 1.74 15.83 -1.82
N TYR A 376 1.96 14.52 -1.86
CA TYR A 376 3.17 13.90 -1.36
C TYR A 376 4.14 13.75 -2.54
N ILE A 377 5.04 14.71 -2.68
CA ILE A 377 5.95 14.81 -3.82
C ILE A 377 7.24 14.08 -3.48
N ALA A 378 7.64 13.16 -4.34
CA ALA A 378 8.88 12.41 -4.22
C ALA A 378 9.77 12.63 -5.44
N MET A 379 11.06 12.84 -5.23
CA MET A 379 12.06 12.71 -6.29
C MET A 379 12.26 11.23 -6.60
N TYR A 380 12.26 10.85 -7.89
CA TYR A 380 12.51 9.46 -8.27
C TYR A 380 13.85 8.98 -7.73
N SER A 381 13.84 7.80 -7.17
CA SER A 381 15.01 7.10 -6.66
C SER A 381 14.91 5.61 -7.02
N PRO A 382 15.90 5.03 -7.70
CA PRO A 382 15.90 3.62 -8.08
C PRO A 382 15.68 2.70 -6.88
N ARG A 383 14.83 1.68 -7.06
CA ARG A 383 14.57 0.67 -6.02
C ARG A 383 14.93 -0.71 -6.53
N PRO A 384 15.57 -1.55 -5.71
CA PRO A 384 15.97 -2.89 -6.14
C PRO A 384 14.77 -3.69 -6.63
N MET A 385 15.01 -4.55 -7.61
CA MET A 385 14.05 -5.44 -8.25
C MET A 385 12.96 -4.77 -9.10
N THR A 386 12.77 -3.45 -9.03
CA THR A 386 11.75 -2.76 -9.85
C THR A 386 12.10 -2.80 -11.33
N ALA A 387 11.08 -2.77 -12.20
CA ALA A 387 11.29 -2.79 -13.64
C ALA A 387 12.08 -1.55 -14.10
N ALA A 388 11.77 -0.37 -13.57
CA ALA A 388 12.49 0.86 -13.91
C ALA A 388 13.99 0.73 -13.64
N THR A 389 14.39 0.19 -12.48
CA THR A 389 15.82 0.00 -12.14
C THR A 389 16.52 -1.01 -13.06
N LYS A 390 15.78 -1.97 -13.62
CA LYS A 390 16.36 -3.03 -14.50
C LYS A 390 16.52 -2.59 -15.94
N VAL A 391 15.59 -1.75 -16.45
CA VAL A 391 15.50 -1.50 -17.89
C VAL A 391 15.52 -0.02 -18.27
N MET A 392 15.55 0.89 -17.29
CA MET A 392 15.60 2.34 -17.51
C MET A 392 16.81 2.93 -16.80
N LYS A 393 17.38 3.99 -17.37
CA LYS A 393 18.47 4.73 -16.75
C LYS A 393 17.86 5.86 -15.90
N ASP A 394 18.37 6.04 -14.69
CA ASP A 394 18.09 7.25 -13.89
C ASP A 394 18.97 8.39 -14.41
N ASP A 395 18.48 9.07 -15.43
CA ASP A 395 19.21 10.05 -16.23
C ASP A 395 18.90 11.50 -15.88
N ILE A 396 17.99 11.73 -14.93
CA ILE A 396 17.62 13.08 -14.51
C ILE A 396 18.51 13.52 -13.34
N PRO A 397 19.31 14.60 -13.48
CA PRO A 397 20.18 15.10 -12.43
C PRO A 397 19.41 15.47 -11.15
N TYR A 398 20.07 15.29 -10.00
CA TYR A 398 19.46 15.57 -8.70
C TYR A 398 18.94 17.02 -8.60
N GLU A 399 19.71 17.99 -9.11
CA GLU A 399 19.33 19.40 -9.06
C GLU A 399 18.05 19.70 -9.88
N VAL A 400 17.87 19.00 -11.02
CA VAL A 400 16.63 19.07 -11.80
C VAL A 400 15.47 18.47 -11.02
N LYS A 401 15.63 17.28 -10.43
CA LYS A 401 14.61 16.66 -9.57
C LYS A 401 14.23 17.57 -8.41
N LYS A 402 15.22 18.19 -7.75
CA LYS A 402 15.01 19.11 -6.64
C LYS A 402 14.26 20.38 -7.05
N LYS A 403 14.63 20.96 -8.20
CA LYS A 403 13.91 22.12 -8.78
C LYS A 403 12.45 21.79 -9.05
N ARG A 404 12.19 20.65 -9.72
CA ARG A 404 10.82 20.18 -10.02
C ARG A 404 10.02 19.91 -8.74
N TRP A 405 10.65 19.28 -7.75
CA TRP A 405 10.06 19.07 -6.43
C TRP A 405 9.66 20.40 -5.77
N THR A 406 10.55 21.38 -5.76
CA THR A 406 10.30 22.70 -5.15
C THR A 406 9.13 23.43 -5.83
N ILE A 407 9.04 23.36 -7.17
CA ILE A 407 7.95 23.98 -7.92
C ILE A 407 6.60 23.42 -7.48
N LEU A 408 6.45 22.10 -7.42
CA LEU A 408 5.19 21.46 -7.03
C LEU A 408 4.90 21.64 -5.53
N GLU A 409 5.91 21.59 -4.67
CA GLU A 409 5.76 21.83 -3.24
C GLU A 409 5.21 23.23 -2.96
N ASN A 410 5.73 24.24 -3.64
CA ASN A 410 5.25 25.61 -3.51
C ASN A 410 3.85 25.79 -4.13
N LEU A 411 3.57 25.12 -5.26
CA LEU A 411 2.29 25.20 -5.95
C LEU A 411 1.14 24.60 -5.12
N ILE A 412 1.39 23.50 -4.43
CA ILE A 412 0.32 22.69 -3.81
C ILE A 412 0.34 22.81 -2.29
N ASN A 413 1.48 22.57 -1.66
CA ASN A 413 1.58 22.43 -0.20
C ASN A 413 1.89 23.74 0.54
N LYS A 414 2.57 24.68 -0.12
CA LYS A 414 2.89 26.00 0.41
C LYS A 414 2.07 27.08 -0.30
N LYS A 415 0.74 26.88 -0.41
CA LYS A 415 -0.13 27.97 -0.85
C LYS A 415 0.08 29.14 0.10
N ALA A 416 0.53 30.26 -0.41
CA ALA A 416 0.56 31.49 0.35
C ALA A 416 -0.87 31.74 0.87
N ASN A 417 -0.99 31.91 2.19
CA ASN A 417 -2.21 32.37 2.84
C ASN A 417 -2.55 33.77 2.31
#